data_7dd5184fd214780a9a0c493346d82f0c
#
_entry.id   7dd5184fd214780a9a0c493346d82f0c
#
_cell.length_a   1.000
_cell.length_b   1.000
_cell.length_c   1.000
_cell.angle_alpha   90.00
_cell.angle_beta   90.00
_cell.angle_gamma   90.00
#
_symmetry.space_group_name_H-M   'P 1'
#
loop_
_entity.id
_entity.type
_entity.pdbx_description
1 polymer ?
#
loop_
_entity_poly.entity_id
_entity_poly.type
_entity_poly.pdbx_seq_one_letter_code
_entity_poly.pdbx_strand_id
1 'polypeptide(L)'
;MKSTLSISSLSRQVLLRETRDYLMIALGMILYGIGWTVFLLPNDITTGGVPGIASIVFWATGFPVQYTYFLINAVLLMLALKILGFKFSIKTIFAVFTLTFFLSLIQKLTADMHLLQDQPFMACVLGASFCGSGIGIAFSSNGSTGGTDIIAAIINKYRDITLGRVMMICDMIIITSSYFVLKDWEKVVYGFVTLYVCSFVLDQIVNSARQSVQFFIISKKYQEIGKEINALHRGVTVIDATGLYTGQEQKMMFVLAKKRQSTTIFRIINDIDPTAFVSQSAVIGEIGRASCRERV
;
A
#
# COMPACT_ATOMS: atom_id res chain seq x y z
N MET A 1 -3.94 38.15 -13.98
CA MET A 1 -3.66 38.37 -12.54
C MET A 1 -3.06 37.08 -11.98
N LYS A 2 -1.72 37.01 -11.91
CA LYS A 2 -0.98 35.86 -11.36
C LYS A 2 -1.21 35.83 -9.86
N SER A 3 -1.98 34.84 -9.35
CA SER A 3 -2.06 34.59 -7.91
C SER A 3 -0.72 34.03 -7.45
N THR A 4 0.06 34.88 -6.82
CA THR A 4 1.21 34.47 -6.01
C THR A 4 0.71 33.59 -4.88
N LEU A 5 0.68 32.27 -5.09
CA LEU A 5 0.63 31.33 -3.99
C LEU A 5 1.89 31.59 -3.16
N SER A 6 1.71 32.13 -1.96
CA SER A 6 2.83 32.50 -1.11
C SER A 6 3.67 31.25 -0.84
N ILE A 7 4.99 31.35 -0.92
CA ILE A 7 5.95 30.27 -0.64
C ILE A 7 5.67 29.64 0.73
N SER A 8 5.11 30.39 1.67
CA SER A 8 4.69 29.93 3.01
C SER A 8 3.51 28.94 2.99
N SER A 9 2.53 29.09 2.08
CA SER A 9 1.41 28.16 1.97
C SER A 9 1.81 26.84 1.31
N LEU A 10 2.74 26.87 0.37
CA LEU A 10 3.29 25.69 -0.28
C LEU A 10 4.13 24.87 0.71
N SER A 11 4.96 25.54 1.52
CA SER A 11 5.78 24.88 2.55
C SER A 11 4.90 24.24 3.64
N ARG A 12 3.81 24.88 4.05
CA ARG A 12 2.85 24.34 5.04
C ARG A 12 2.11 23.09 4.51
N GLN A 13 1.69 23.09 3.24
CA GLN A 13 1.03 21.92 2.64
C GLN A 13 1.99 20.73 2.50
N VAL A 14 3.23 20.96 2.14
CA VAL A 14 4.28 19.91 2.08
C VAL A 14 4.53 19.35 3.48
N LEU A 15 4.67 20.20 4.48
CA LEU A 15 4.89 19.77 5.87
C LEU A 15 3.72 18.92 6.41
N LEU A 16 2.48 19.36 6.20
CA LEU A 16 1.29 18.61 6.61
C LEU A 16 1.19 17.25 5.93
N ARG A 17 1.59 17.16 4.66
CA ARG A 17 1.62 15.89 3.92
C ARG A 17 2.67 14.94 4.49
N GLU A 18 3.89 15.42 4.73
CA GLU A 18 4.96 14.61 5.31
C GLU A 18 4.58 14.13 6.73
N THR A 19 4.05 15.02 7.58
CA THR A 19 3.59 14.64 8.93
C THR A 19 2.52 13.54 8.87
N ARG A 20 1.56 13.66 7.97
CA ARG A 20 0.54 12.64 7.75
C ARG A 20 1.16 11.31 7.31
N ASP A 21 2.14 11.34 6.41
CA ASP A 21 2.80 10.13 5.93
C ASP A 21 3.53 9.41 7.07
N TYR A 22 4.25 10.14 7.94
CA TYR A 22 4.90 9.56 9.13
C TYR A 22 3.90 8.99 10.14
N LEU A 23 2.77 9.66 10.38
CA LEU A 23 1.71 9.14 11.25
C LEU A 23 1.09 7.86 10.69
N MET A 24 0.85 7.81 9.38
CA MET A 24 0.31 6.61 8.72
C MET A 24 1.32 5.46 8.76
N ILE A 25 2.61 5.73 8.56
CA ILE A 25 3.67 4.72 8.71
C ILE A 25 3.69 4.19 10.14
N ALA A 26 3.62 5.06 11.16
CA ALA A 26 3.60 4.64 12.56
C ALA A 26 2.38 3.74 12.86
N LEU A 27 1.18 4.12 12.41
CA LEU A 27 -0.03 3.32 12.52
C LEU A 27 0.13 1.95 11.83
N GLY A 28 0.69 1.94 10.62
CA GLY A 28 0.98 0.71 9.89
C GLY A 28 1.93 -0.21 10.66
N MET A 29 2.98 0.33 11.27
CA MET A 29 3.94 -0.44 12.07
C MET A 29 3.34 -1.01 13.36
N ILE A 30 2.41 -0.30 14.00
CA ILE A 30 1.65 -0.80 15.15
C ILE A 30 0.79 -1.99 14.73
N LEU A 31 0.01 -1.87 13.65
CA LEU A 31 -0.82 -2.96 13.15
C LEU A 31 0.03 -4.19 12.77
N TYR A 32 1.15 -3.96 12.09
CA TYR A 32 2.09 -5.02 11.77
C TYR A 32 2.64 -5.71 13.01
N GLY A 33 3.07 -4.93 14.01
CA GLY A 33 3.58 -5.44 15.27
C GLY A 33 2.55 -6.30 16.01
N ILE A 34 1.29 -5.87 16.05
CA ILE A 34 0.19 -6.66 16.63
C ILE A 34 0.01 -7.98 15.87
N GLY A 35 -0.13 -7.93 14.54
CA GLY A 35 -0.28 -9.13 13.72
C GLY A 35 0.83 -10.15 13.95
N TRP A 36 2.06 -9.67 13.98
CA TRP A 36 3.23 -10.54 14.14
C TRP A 36 3.36 -11.10 15.57
N THR A 37 3.34 -10.24 16.61
CA THR A 37 3.68 -10.67 17.97
C THR A 37 2.53 -11.29 18.74
N VAL A 38 1.27 -10.94 18.42
CA VAL A 38 0.09 -11.45 19.12
C VAL A 38 -0.44 -12.74 18.49
N PHE A 39 -0.40 -12.82 17.14
CA PHE A 39 -1.02 -13.93 16.42
C PHE A 39 -0.02 -14.92 15.83
N LEU A 40 1.00 -14.44 15.12
CA LEU A 40 1.88 -15.34 14.35
C LEU A 40 2.99 -15.95 15.21
N LEU A 41 3.72 -15.12 15.94
CA LEU A 41 4.88 -15.55 16.72
C LEU A 41 4.56 -16.60 17.81
N PRO A 42 3.47 -16.45 18.61
CA PRO A 42 3.11 -17.44 19.65
C PRO A 42 2.57 -18.77 19.08
N ASN A 43 2.15 -18.78 17.82
CA ASN A 43 1.66 -19.96 17.12
C ASN A 43 2.73 -20.60 16.22
N ASP A 44 4.00 -20.17 16.34
CA ASP A 44 5.13 -20.64 15.54
C ASP A 44 4.91 -20.51 14.03
N ILE A 45 4.16 -19.49 13.60
CA ILE A 45 3.86 -19.23 12.18
C ILE A 45 4.87 -18.22 11.64
N THR A 46 5.65 -18.66 10.64
CA THR A 46 6.66 -17.81 10.00
C THR A 46 6.03 -16.83 9.04
N THR A 47 6.48 -15.57 9.09
CA THR A 47 6.19 -14.58 8.03
C THR A 47 7.28 -14.59 6.96
N GLY A 48 7.06 -13.87 5.86
CA GLY A 48 8.13 -13.52 4.94
C GLY A 48 9.05 -12.42 5.50
N GLY A 49 10.11 -12.11 4.76
CA GLY A 49 10.97 -10.99 5.06
C GLY A 49 11.89 -11.15 6.26
N VAL A 50 12.49 -10.03 6.66
CA VAL A 50 13.35 -9.99 7.87
C VAL A 50 12.60 -10.33 9.15
N PRO A 51 11.31 -10.00 9.32
CA PRO A 51 10.52 -10.52 10.44
C PRO A 51 10.49 -12.05 10.51
N GLY A 52 10.38 -12.73 9.36
CA GLY A 52 10.45 -14.20 9.31
C GLY A 52 11.80 -14.73 9.77
N ILE A 53 12.89 -14.14 9.30
CA ILE A 53 14.25 -14.49 9.76
C ILE A 53 14.38 -14.27 11.28
N ALA A 54 13.86 -13.15 11.79
CA ALA A 54 13.90 -12.84 13.22
C ALA A 54 13.09 -13.84 14.07
N SER A 55 11.94 -14.32 13.55
CA SER A 55 11.16 -15.38 14.20
C SER A 55 11.91 -16.70 14.21
N ILE A 56 12.54 -17.11 13.11
CA ILE A 56 13.35 -18.34 13.03
C ILE A 56 14.51 -18.30 14.02
N VAL A 57 15.22 -17.16 14.10
CA VAL A 57 16.32 -16.99 15.08
C VAL A 57 15.79 -17.06 16.52
N PHE A 58 14.63 -16.43 16.79
CA PHE A 58 14.01 -16.50 18.11
C PHE A 58 13.66 -17.94 18.52
N TRP A 59 13.04 -18.71 17.64
CA TRP A 59 12.70 -20.11 17.95
C TRP A 59 13.93 -21.00 18.07
N ALA A 60 15.01 -20.72 17.33
CA ALA A 60 16.24 -21.50 17.42
C ALA A 60 17.09 -21.18 18.64
N THR A 61 17.13 -19.93 19.11
CA THR A 61 18.12 -19.44 20.07
C THR A 61 17.53 -18.79 21.32
N GLY A 62 16.23 -18.43 21.30
CA GLY A 62 15.59 -17.60 22.33
C GLY A 62 15.97 -16.11 22.26
N PHE A 63 16.77 -15.69 21.26
CA PHE A 63 17.18 -14.30 21.13
C PHE A 63 15.99 -13.42 20.68
N PRO A 64 15.68 -12.31 21.41
CA PRO A 64 14.47 -11.53 21.16
C PRO A 64 14.35 -11.00 19.73
N VAL A 65 13.16 -11.14 19.12
CA VAL A 65 12.90 -10.81 17.71
C VAL A 65 13.20 -9.36 17.36
N GLN A 66 12.97 -8.42 18.27
CA GLN A 66 13.19 -6.99 18.05
C GLN A 66 14.66 -6.65 17.78
N TYR A 67 15.58 -7.30 18.46
CA TYR A 67 17.02 -7.07 18.29
C TYR A 67 17.52 -7.67 16.97
N THR A 68 17.10 -8.91 16.65
CA THR A 68 17.43 -9.55 15.37
C THR A 68 16.89 -8.73 14.21
N TYR A 69 15.61 -8.33 14.29
CA TYR A 69 14.97 -7.49 13.28
C TYR A 69 15.71 -6.17 13.09
N PHE A 70 16.04 -5.47 14.17
CA PHE A 70 16.78 -4.22 14.12
C PHE A 70 18.18 -4.37 13.52
N LEU A 71 18.94 -5.38 13.96
CA LEU A 71 20.31 -5.60 13.51
C LEU A 71 20.38 -5.89 12.02
N ILE A 72 19.53 -6.79 11.52
CA ILE A 72 19.49 -7.12 10.08
C ILE A 72 19.08 -5.88 9.27
N ASN A 73 18.06 -5.15 9.72
CA ASN A 73 17.63 -3.95 9.03
C ASN A 73 18.67 -2.82 9.10
N ALA A 74 19.43 -2.69 10.16
CA ALA A 74 20.53 -1.72 10.24
C ALA A 74 21.58 -1.96 9.14
N VAL A 75 21.95 -3.22 8.91
CA VAL A 75 22.86 -3.60 7.83
C VAL A 75 22.25 -3.31 6.46
N LEU A 76 20.99 -3.71 6.23
CA LEU A 76 20.30 -3.46 4.97
C LEU A 76 20.11 -1.97 4.68
N LEU A 77 19.81 -1.15 5.70
CA LEU A 77 19.67 0.30 5.56
C LEU A 77 20.99 0.98 5.25
N MET A 78 22.11 0.52 5.81
CA MET A 78 23.45 1.03 5.41
C MET A 78 23.71 0.76 3.93
N LEU A 79 23.36 -0.42 3.42
CA LEU A 79 23.46 -0.75 2.00
C LEU A 79 22.49 0.11 1.16
N ALA A 80 21.24 0.29 1.63
CA ALA A 80 20.25 1.11 0.96
C ALA A 80 20.66 2.58 0.84
N LEU A 81 21.22 3.16 1.89
CA LEU A 81 21.75 4.54 1.87
C LEU A 81 22.82 4.71 0.81
N LYS A 82 23.72 3.74 0.67
CA LYS A 82 24.81 3.77 -0.30
C LYS A 82 24.31 3.57 -1.74
N ILE A 83 23.31 2.73 -1.95
CA ILE A 83 22.87 2.29 -3.28
C ILE A 83 21.64 3.07 -3.77
N LEU A 84 20.61 3.23 -2.93
CA LEU A 84 19.30 3.80 -3.29
C LEU A 84 19.20 5.29 -2.95
N GLY A 85 20.03 5.78 -2.03
CA GLY A 85 20.11 7.18 -1.64
C GLY A 85 19.22 7.55 -0.45
N PHE A 86 19.43 8.78 0.06
CA PHE A 86 18.89 9.25 1.33
C PHE A 86 17.36 9.40 1.35
N LYS A 87 16.76 9.88 0.26
CA LYS A 87 15.31 10.12 0.20
C LYS A 87 14.45 8.86 0.37
N PHE A 88 14.92 7.73 -0.18
CA PHE A 88 14.25 6.44 -0.01
C PHE A 88 14.40 5.93 1.43
N SER A 89 15.59 6.09 1.98
CA SER A 89 15.96 5.45 3.24
C SER A 89 15.33 6.10 4.47
N ILE A 90 15.04 7.42 4.46
CA ILE A 90 14.63 8.15 5.67
C ILE A 90 13.27 7.65 6.25
N LYS A 91 12.27 7.42 5.38
CA LYS A 91 10.97 6.89 5.81
C LYS A 91 11.07 5.44 6.26
N THR A 92 11.95 4.66 5.62
CA THR A 92 12.24 3.28 5.99
C THR A 92 12.96 3.20 7.33
N ILE A 93 13.94 4.09 7.58
CA ILE A 93 14.60 4.20 8.90
C ILE A 93 13.55 4.46 9.99
N PHE A 94 12.68 5.44 9.78
CA PHE A 94 11.62 5.74 10.73
C PHE A 94 10.70 4.54 10.98
N ALA A 95 10.29 3.84 9.94
CA ALA A 95 9.45 2.64 10.03
C ALA A 95 10.13 1.53 10.83
N VAL A 96 11.40 1.24 10.56
CA VAL A 96 12.18 0.21 11.27
C VAL A 96 12.33 0.54 12.76
N PHE A 97 12.66 1.79 13.10
CA PHE A 97 12.75 2.22 14.51
C PHE A 97 11.38 2.12 15.21
N THR A 98 10.32 2.59 14.55
CA THR A 98 8.96 2.54 15.08
C THR A 98 8.52 1.09 15.32
N LEU A 99 8.72 0.21 14.34
CA LEU A 99 8.36 -1.20 14.50
C LEU A 99 9.17 -1.87 15.61
N THR A 100 10.48 -1.67 15.66
CA THR A 100 11.35 -2.23 16.73
C THR A 100 10.87 -1.81 18.11
N PHE A 101 10.51 -0.52 18.27
CA PHE A 101 9.99 0.00 19.54
C PHE A 101 8.65 -0.68 19.91
N PHE A 102 7.70 -0.72 18.98
CA PHE A 102 6.41 -1.34 19.23
C PHE A 102 6.48 -2.85 19.40
N LEU A 103 7.38 -3.55 18.73
CA LEU A 103 7.62 -4.98 18.97
C LEU A 103 8.03 -5.22 20.43
N SER A 104 8.98 -4.43 20.94
CA SER A 104 9.41 -4.55 22.33
C SER A 104 8.27 -4.25 23.33
N LEU A 105 7.45 -3.24 23.02
CA LEU A 105 6.32 -2.84 23.85
C LEU A 105 5.22 -3.91 23.86
N ILE A 106 4.79 -4.35 22.65
CA ILE A 106 3.70 -5.30 22.52
C ILE A 106 4.09 -6.65 23.11
N GLN A 107 5.30 -7.16 22.87
CA GLN A 107 5.76 -8.40 23.49
C GLN A 107 5.69 -8.36 25.02
N LYS A 108 6.07 -7.23 25.65
CA LYS A 108 5.95 -7.09 27.10
C LYS A 108 4.51 -7.08 27.60
N LEU A 109 3.61 -6.44 26.84
CA LEU A 109 2.20 -6.34 27.18
C LEU A 109 1.43 -7.64 26.94
N THR A 110 1.89 -8.47 26.00
CA THR A 110 1.22 -9.71 25.57
C THR A 110 1.94 -10.98 25.99
N ALA A 111 2.95 -10.87 26.88
CA ALA A 111 3.76 -12.02 27.32
C ALA A 111 2.91 -13.17 27.88
N ASP A 112 1.80 -12.85 28.56
CA ASP A 112 0.89 -13.83 29.16
C ASP A 112 -0.35 -14.11 28.29
N MET A 113 -0.42 -13.52 27.09
CA MET A 113 -1.57 -13.71 26.21
C MET A 113 -1.30 -14.80 25.18
N HIS A 114 -2.00 -15.90 25.31
CA HIS A 114 -1.96 -17.03 24.38
C HIS A 114 -3.24 -17.07 23.53
N LEU A 115 -3.35 -16.16 22.56
CA LEU A 115 -4.53 -16.06 21.72
C LEU A 115 -4.48 -17.07 20.56
N LEU A 116 -5.58 -17.82 20.41
CA LEU A 116 -5.81 -18.72 19.27
C LEU A 116 -4.78 -19.87 19.13
N GLN A 117 -4.14 -20.32 20.22
CA GLN A 117 -3.20 -21.45 20.15
C GLN A 117 -3.88 -22.76 19.74
N ASP A 118 -5.17 -22.93 20.07
CA ASP A 118 -5.97 -24.09 19.64
C ASP A 118 -6.50 -23.93 18.19
N GLN A 119 -6.29 -22.79 17.56
CA GLN A 119 -6.80 -22.49 16.23
C GLN A 119 -5.73 -21.80 15.35
N PRO A 120 -4.63 -22.49 15.01
CA PRO A 120 -3.49 -21.89 14.30
C PRO A 120 -3.85 -21.32 12.92
N PHE A 121 -4.82 -21.92 12.23
CA PHE A 121 -5.32 -21.38 10.95
C PHE A 121 -5.98 -20.00 11.14
N MET A 122 -6.79 -19.80 12.17
CA MET A 122 -7.41 -18.53 12.48
C MET A 122 -6.37 -17.48 12.87
N ALA A 123 -5.39 -17.87 13.69
CA ALA A 123 -4.26 -17.01 14.05
C ALA A 123 -3.46 -16.59 12.80
N CYS A 124 -3.24 -17.52 11.86
CA CYS A 124 -2.59 -17.28 10.58
C CYS A 124 -3.34 -16.20 9.77
N VAL A 125 -4.66 -16.37 9.55
CA VAL A 125 -5.46 -15.47 8.72
C VAL A 125 -5.57 -14.08 9.35
N LEU A 126 -5.83 -13.99 10.65
CA LEU A 126 -5.92 -12.72 11.36
C LEU A 126 -4.56 -12.02 11.42
N GLY A 127 -3.51 -12.74 11.83
CA GLY A 127 -2.16 -12.20 11.89
C GLY A 127 -1.68 -11.68 10.53
N ALA A 128 -1.89 -12.46 9.46
CA ALA A 128 -1.58 -12.05 8.10
C ALA A 128 -2.37 -10.82 7.64
N SER A 129 -3.65 -10.72 8.03
CA SER A 129 -4.50 -9.57 7.70
C SER A 129 -4.00 -8.29 8.38
N PHE A 130 -3.62 -8.35 9.66
CA PHE A 130 -3.01 -7.23 10.37
C PHE A 130 -1.65 -6.86 9.77
N CYS A 131 -0.79 -7.83 9.49
CA CYS A 131 0.51 -7.60 8.85
C CYS A 131 0.36 -6.96 7.48
N GLY A 132 -0.48 -7.53 6.60
CA GLY A 132 -0.74 -7.01 5.27
C GLY A 132 -1.32 -5.59 5.30
N SER A 133 -2.22 -5.31 6.26
CA SER A 133 -2.76 -3.97 6.47
C SER A 133 -1.67 -2.98 6.88
N GLY A 134 -0.81 -3.38 7.82
CA GLY A 134 0.29 -2.55 8.29
C GLY A 134 1.27 -2.19 7.17
N ILE A 135 1.72 -3.19 6.40
CA ILE A 135 2.61 -2.98 5.26
C ILE A 135 1.94 -2.12 4.18
N GLY A 136 0.67 -2.42 3.85
CA GLY A 136 -0.08 -1.69 2.82
C GLY A 136 -0.25 -0.21 3.13
N ILE A 137 -0.50 0.14 4.39
CA ILE A 137 -0.57 1.53 4.87
C ILE A 137 0.79 2.21 4.74
N ALA A 138 1.87 1.54 5.16
CA ALA A 138 3.22 2.07 5.06
C ALA A 138 3.62 2.34 3.60
N PHE A 139 3.40 1.39 2.69
CA PHE A 139 3.69 1.57 1.25
C PHE A 139 2.83 2.65 0.60
N SER A 140 1.57 2.80 1.00
CA SER A 140 0.70 3.88 0.52
C SER A 140 1.20 5.27 0.93
N SER A 141 2.02 5.33 1.99
CA SER A 141 2.67 6.55 2.50
C SER A 141 4.12 6.71 2.04
N ASN A 142 4.55 5.95 1.02
CA ASN A 142 5.91 5.89 0.49
C ASN A 142 6.95 5.48 1.55
N GLY A 143 6.54 4.70 2.56
CA GLY A 143 7.41 4.03 3.51
C GLY A 143 7.66 2.58 3.08
N SER A 144 8.59 1.91 3.75
CA SER A 144 8.87 0.48 3.63
C SER A 144 9.10 -0.08 5.03
N THR A 145 8.77 -1.35 5.24
CA THR A 145 9.06 -2.03 6.52
C THR A 145 10.53 -2.40 6.69
N GLY A 146 11.35 -2.10 5.67
CA GLY A 146 12.71 -2.63 5.61
C GLY A 146 12.70 -4.10 5.12
N GLY A 147 13.79 -4.80 5.38
CA GLY A 147 13.84 -6.22 5.06
C GLY A 147 14.00 -6.54 3.58
N THR A 148 13.26 -7.54 3.12
CA THR A 148 13.29 -8.00 1.72
C THR A 148 12.90 -6.92 0.73
N ASP A 149 12.14 -5.90 1.14
CA ASP A 149 11.81 -4.71 0.35
C ASP A 149 13.07 -3.98 -0.12
N ILE A 150 14.06 -3.83 0.77
CA ILE A 150 15.33 -3.18 0.46
C ILE A 150 16.12 -4.02 -0.54
N ILE A 151 16.18 -5.33 -0.31
CA ILE A 151 16.85 -6.28 -1.21
C ILE A 151 16.20 -6.21 -2.60
N ALA A 152 14.88 -6.25 -2.65
CA ALA A 152 14.12 -6.16 -3.89
C ALA A 152 14.37 -4.83 -4.62
N ALA A 153 14.40 -3.71 -3.90
CA ALA A 153 14.70 -2.39 -4.47
C ALA A 153 16.13 -2.30 -5.03
N ILE A 154 17.10 -2.92 -4.35
CA ILE A 154 18.49 -2.99 -4.83
C ILE A 154 18.56 -3.82 -6.10
N ILE A 155 17.97 -5.02 -6.13
CA ILE A 155 18.00 -5.90 -7.30
C ILE A 155 17.27 -5.25 -8.49
N ASN A 156 16.10 -4.63 -8.26
CA ASN A 156 15.37 -3.93 -9.30
C ASN A 156 16.16 -2.78 -9.93
N LYS A 157 17.04 -2.12 -9.17
CA LYS A 157 17.92 -1.06 -9.70
C LYS A 157 18.93 -1.59 -10.73
N TYR A 158 19.39 -2.83 -10.58
CA TYR A 158 20.42 -3.42 -11.42
C TYR A 158 19.91 -4.44 -12.46
N ARG A 159 18.69 -4.91 -12.27
CA ARG A 159 18.04 -5.91 -13.13
C ARG A 159 16.58 -5.55 -13.34
N ASP A 160 16.06 -5.74 -14.54
CA ASP A 160 14.65 -5.53 -14.89
C ASP A 160 13.73 -6.63 -14.32
N ILE A 161 13.84 -6.86 -13.00
CA ILE A 161 13.00 -7.81 -12.28
C ILE A 161 12.06 -7.00 -11.38
N THR A 162 10.77 -7.31 -11.42
CA THR A 162 9.77 -6.62 -10.60
C THR A 162 10.03 -6.84 -9.11
N LEU A 163 9.88 -5.79 -8.30
CA LEU A 163 10.04 -5.82 -6.83
C LEU A 163 9.29 -7.00 -6.20
N GLY A 164 8.01 -7.19 -6.57
CA GLY A 164 7.19 -8.25 -6.01
C GLY A 164 7.70 -9.66 -6.28
N ARG A 165 8.32 -9.90 -7.45
CA ARG A 165 8.92 -11.22 -7.75
C ARG A 165 10.11 -11.52 -6.85
N VAL A 166 10.99 -10.53 -6.64
CA VAL A 166 12.15 -10.71 -5.76
C VAL A 166 11.71 -10.95 -4.32
N MET A 167 10.76 -10.15 -3.82
CA MET A 167 10.19 -10.32 -2.48
C MET A 167 9.58 -11.71 -2.32
N MET A 168 8.73 -12.14 -3.25
CA MET A 168 8.08 -13.45 -3.21
C MET A 168 9.10 -14.60 -3.15
N ILE A 169 10.16 -14.54 -3.97
CA ILE A 169 11.22 -15.57 -3.96
C ILE A 169 11.94 -15.59 -2.61
N CYS A 170 12.33 -14.41 -2.09
CA CYS A 170 12.98 -14.31 -0.79
C CYS A 170 12.09 -14.86 0.32
N ASP A 171 10.82 -14.48 0.32
CA ASP A 171 9.87 -14.89 1.35
C ASP A 171 9.58 -16.40 1.30
N MET A 172 9.47 -16.99 0.11
CA MET A 172 9.35 -18.46 -0.04
C MET A 172 10.57 -19.19 0.51
N ILE A 173 11.78 -18.69 0.25
CA ILE A 173 13.01 -19.30 0.77
C ILE A 173 13.02 -19.21 2.32
N ILE A 174 12.68 -18.05 2.87
CA ILE A 174 12.65 -17.83 4.33
C ILE A 174 11.63 -18.76 4.99
N ILE A 175 10.39 -18.81 4.47
CA ILE A 175 9.33 -19.66 5.01
C ILE A 175 9.73 -21.14 4.93
N THR A 176 10.27 -21.58 3.79
CA THR A 176 10.72 -22.97 3.65
C THR A 176 11.87 -23.28 4.62
N SER A 177 12.78 -22.32 4.86
CA SER A 177 13.89 -22.50 5.79
C SER A 177 13.46 -22.67 7.24
N SER A 178 12.25 -22.20 7.63
CA SER A 178 11.72 -22.40 8.99
C SER A 178 11.55 -23.88 9.36
N TYR A 179 11.41 -24.76 8.37
CA TYR A 179 11.35 -26.20 8.58
C TYR A 179 12.57 -26.76 9.33
N PHE A 180 13.75 -26.21 9.08
CA PHE A 180 14.98 -26.70 9.75
C PHE A 180 14.95 -26.48 11.26
N VAL A 181 14.21 -25.48 11.73
CA VAL A 181 14.08 -25.15 13.16
C VAL A 181 12.82 -25.78 13.76
N LEU A 182 11.68 -25.60 13.11
CA LEU A 182 10.39 -26.04 13.63
C LEU A 182 10.15 -27.55 13.43
N LYS A 183 10.78 -28.17 12.40
CA LYS A 183 10.62 -29.58 12.01
C LYS A 183 9.18 -30.04 11.81
N ASP A 184 8.32 -29.11 11.44
CA ASP A 184 6.88 -29.31 11.27
C ASP A 184 6.43 -28.71 9.93
N TRP A 185 5.95 -29.56 9.03
CA TRP A 185 5.43 -29.14 7.72
C TRP A 185 4.13 -28.35 7.79
N GLU A 186 3.31 -28.61 8.80
CA GLU A 186 2.04 -27.90 8.97
C GLU A 186 2.29 -26.42 9.25
N LYS A 187 3.28 -26.09 10.08
CA LYS A 187 3.69 -24.70 10.35
C LYS A 187 4.27 -24.00 9.13
N VAL A 188 4.98 -24.72 8.27
CA VAL A 188 5.47 -24.18 6.99
C VAL A 188 4.30 -23.87 6.06
N VAL A 189 3.30 -24.74 5.98
CA VAL A 189 2.08 -24.51 5.19
C VAL A 189 1.34 -23.27 5.70
N TYR A 190 1.20 -23.09 7.01
CA TYR A 190 0.63 -21.86 7.57
C TYR A 190 1.46 -20.60 7.22
N GLY A 191 2.77 -20.73 7.15
CA GLY A 191 3.64 -19.66 6.65
C GLY A 191 3.31 -19.24 5.21
N PHE A 192 3.09 -20.21 4.31
CA PHE A 192 2.66 -19.91 2.93
C PHE A 192 1.26 -19.30 2.87
N VAL A 193 0.31 -19.76 3.70
CA VAL A 193 -1.02 -19.15 3.82
C VAL A 193 -0.89 -17.70 4.32
N THR A 194 -0.02 -17.47 5.32
CA THR A 194 0.29 -16.12 5.82
C THR A 194 0.82 -15.23 4.71
N LEU A 195 1.77 -15.70 3.90
CA LEU A 195 2.31 -14.96 2.77
C LEU A 195 1.22 -14.58 1.76
N TYR A 196 0.37 -15.53 1.40
CA TYR A 196 -0.72 -15.28 0.45
C TYR A 196 -1.75 -14.26 0.97
N VAL A 197 -2.25 -14.45 2.19
CA VAL A 197 -3.24 -13.55 2.80
C VAL A 197 -2.66 -12.15 3.02
N CYS A 198 -1.43 -12.07 3.53
CA CYS A 198 -0.73 -10.81 3.73
C CYS A 198 -0.56 -10.03 2.42
N SER A 199 -0.10 -10.70 1.36
CA SER A 199 0.06 -10.11 0.03
C SER A 199 -1.26 -9.64 -0.55
N PHE A 200 -2.33 -10.45 -0.43
CA PHE A 200 -3.66 -10.09 -0.90
C PHE A 200 -4.20 -8.83 -0.21
N VAL A 201 -4.11 -8.76 1.13
CA VAL A 201 -4.58 -7.61 1.91
C VAL A 201 -3.75 -6.37 1.60
N LEU A 202 -2.41 -6.52 1.50
CA LEU A 202 -1.49 -5.45 1.10
C LEU A 202 -1.91 -4.86 -0.26
N ASP A 203 -2.11 -5.72 -1.25
CA ASP A 203 -2.48 -5.28 -2.61
C ASP A 203 -3.82 -4.56 -2.63
N GLN A 204 -4.81 -5.01 -1.85
CA GLN A 204 -6.10 -4.33 -1.74
C GLN A 204 -5.94 -2.90 -1.18
N ILE A 205 -5.09 -2.71 -0.17
CA ILE A 205 -4.88 -1.41 0.44
C ILE A 205 -4.10 -0.48 -0.49
N VAL A 206 -2.99 -0.95 -1.05
CA VAL A 206 -2.16 -0.16 -1.97
C VAL A 206 -2.93 0.22 -3.23
N ASN A 207 -3.64 -0.74 -3.83
CA ASN A 207 -4.44 -0.49 -5.00
C ASN A 207 -5.59 0.48 -4.72
N SER A 208 -6.30 0.30 -3.58
CA SER A 208 -7.39 1.21 -3.19
C SER A 208 -6.92 2.65 -3.00
N ALA A 209 -5.69 2.85 -2.51
CA ALA A 209 -5.12 4.17 -2.30
C ALA A 209 -4.72 4.88 -3.60
N ARG A 210 -4.41 4.13 -4.66
CA ARG A 210 -3.87 4.65 -5.93
C ARG A 210 -4.84 4.57 -7.11
N GLN A 211 -6.01 3.96 -6.96
CA GLN A 211 -6.94 3.78 -8.07
C GLN A 211 -7.55 5.10 -8.52
N SER A 212 -7.35 5.40 -9.81
CA SER A 212 -8.10 6.38 -10.57
C SER A 212 -9.11 5.68 -11.49
N VAL A 213 -10.17 6.37 -11.83
CA VAL A 213 -11.21 5.89 -12.75
C VAL A 213 -11.37 6.89 -13.88
N GLN A 214 -11.56 6.37 -15.06
CA GLN A 214 -11.96 7.16 -16.22
C GLN A 214 -13.44 6.92 -16.51
N PHE A 215 -14.11 7.99 -16.91
CA PHE A 215 -15.48 7.97 -17.37
C PHE A 215 -15.53 8.38 -18.82
N PHE A 216 -16.29 7.63 -19.61
CA PHE A 216 -16.82 8.06 -20.89
C PHE A 216 -18.31 8.32 -20.72
N ILE A 217 -18.74 9.56 -20.97
CA ILE A 217 -20.12 10.00 -20.74
C ILE A 217 -20.64 10.56 -22.04
N ILE A 218 -21.74 10.01 -22.55
CA ILE A 218 -22.43 10.52 -23.73
C ILE A 218 -23.79 11.04 -23.25
N SER A 219 -24.02 12.36 -23.41
CA SER A 219 -25.25 13.02 -23.02
C SER A 219 -25.52 14.26 -23.86
N LYS A 220 -26.79 14.53 -24.08
CA LYS A 220 -27.22 15.80 -24.70
C LYS A 220 -26.99 16.98 -23.75
N LYS A 221 -27.00 16.76 -22.43
CA LYS A 221 -26.77 17.77 -21.40
C LYS A 221 -25.30 17.84 -20.94
N TYR A 222 -24.36 17.57 -21.85
CA TYR A 222 -22.94 17.50 -21.56
C TYR A 222 -22.37 18.78 -20.90
N GLN A 223 -22.93 19.97 -21.24
CA GLN A 223 -22.45 21.23 -20.68
C GLN A 223 -22.79 21.37 -19.20
N GLU A 224 -24.02 20.98 -18.80
CA GLU A 224 -24.46 21.03 -17.41
C GLU A 224 -23.68 20.02 -16.56
N ILE A 225 -23.58 18.77 -17.03
CA ILE A 225 -22.80 17.72 -16.38
C ILE A 225 -21.33 18.13 -16.25
N GLY A 226 -20.75 18.67 -17.32
CA GLY A 226 -19.36 19.11 -17.33
C GLY A 226 -19.11 20.26 -16.36
N LYS A 227 -20.06 21.20 -16.19
CA LYS A 227 -19.95 22.30 -15.24
C LYS A 227 -19.95 21.82 -13.79
N GLU A 228 -20.83 20.89 -13.44
CA GLU A 228 -20.88 20.31 -12.09
C GLU A 228 -19.65 19.46 -11.78
N ILE A 229 -19.15 18.68 -12.74
CA ILE A 229 -17.90 17.91 -12.56
C ILE A 229 -16.70 18.85 -12.40
N ASN A 230 -16.66 19.95 -13.16
CA ASN A 230 -15.61 20.98 -13.00
C ASN A 230 -15.68 21.66 -11.62
N ALA A 231 -16.86 21.81 -11.01
CA ALA A 231 -17.02 22.33 -9.66
C ALA A 231 -16.35 21.40 -8.60
N LEU A 232 -16.24 20.10 -8.89
CA LEU A 232 -15.45 19.15 -8.09
C LEU A 232 -13.92 19.25 -8.34
N HIS A 233 -13.46 20.27 -9.06
CA HIS A 233 -12.07 20.47 -9.45
C HIS A 233 -11.52 19.30 -10.29
N ARG A 234 -12.35 18.76 -11.19
CA ARG A 234 -11.97 17.73 -12.16
C ARG A 234 -12.06 18.25 -13.57
N GLY A 235 -11.02 17.97 -14.35
CA GLY A 235 -10.99 18.31 -15.78
C GLY A 235 -11.98 17.43 -16.55
N VAL A 236 -12.73 18.07 -17.44
CA VAL A 236 -13.61 17.41 -18.39
C VAL A 236 -13.12 17.73 -19.80
N THR A 237 -12.83 16.71 -20.59
CA THR A 237 -12.50 16.87 -22.02
C THR A 237 -13.70 16.44 -22.83
N VAL A 238 -14.17 17.31 -23.74
CA VAL A 238 -15.25 16.99 -24.66
C VAL A 238 -14.66 16.60 -26.00
N ILE A 239 -15.12 15.48 -26.52
CA ILE A 239 -14.70 14.91 -27.81
C ILE A 239 -15.92 14.81 -28.71
N ASP A 240 -15.77 15.25 -29.96
CA ASP A 240 -16.78 15.08 -30.98
C ASP A 240 -16.78 13.63 -31.46
N ALA A 241 -17.93 13.00 -31.42
CA ALA A 241 -18.13 11.61 -31.83
C ALA A 241 -19.35 11.50 -32.74
N THR A 242 -19.36 10.54 -33.64
CA THR A 242 -20.49 10.27 -34.52
C THR A 242 -20.98 8.84 -34.27
N GLY A 243 -22.26 8.66 -34.00
CA GLY A 243 -22.87 7.34 -33.88
C GLY A 243 -22.85 6.63 -35.25
N LEU A 244 -22.10 5.55 -35.39
CA LEU A 244 -21.93 4.85 -36.65
C LEU A 244 -23.26 4.36 -37.25
N TYR A 245 -24.16 3.87 -36.41
CA TYR A 245 -25.46 3.35 -36.86
C TYR A 245 -26.49 4.46 -37.13
N THR A 246 -26.49 5.52 -36.31
CA THR A 246 -27.48 6.61 -36.43
C THR A 246 -27.03 7.76 -37.31
N GLY A 247 -25.72 7.88 -37.61
CA GLY A 247 -25.13 9.03 -38.26
C GLY A 247 -25.19 10.34 -37.46
N GLN A 248 -25.70 10.29 -36.23
CA GLN A 248 -25.88 11.50 -35.41
C GLN A 248 -24.59 11.93 -34.75
N GLU A 249 -24.33 13.22 -34.75
CA GLU A 249 -23.26 13.85 -34.00
C GLU A 249 -23.59 13.80 -32.47
N GLN A 250 -22.62 13.38 -31.67
CA GLN A 250 -22.72 13.24 -30.24
C GLN A 250 -21.49 13.86 -29.56
N LYS A 251 -21.69 14.40 -28.39
CA LYS A 251 -20.58 14.88 -27.56
C LYS A 251 -20.27 13.85 -26.50
N MET A 252 -19.04 13.35 -26.54
CA MET A 252 -18.52 12.40 -25.53
C MET A 252 -17.62 13.15 -24.56
N MET A 253 -17.90 13.04 -23.27
CA MET A 253 -17.05 13.60 -22.23
C MET A 253 -16.09 12.52 -21.70
N PHE A 254 -14.83 12.90 -21.58
CA PHE A 254 -13.79 12.11 -20.92
C PHE A 254 -13.42 12.78 -19.61
N VAL A 255 -13.51 12.02 -18.50
CA VAL A 255 -13.23 12.51 -17.15
C VAL A 255 -12.34 11.54 -16.41
N LEU A 256 -11.25 12.04 -15.83
CA LEU A 256 -10.40 11.30 -14.93
C LEU A 256 -10.66 11.73 -13.48
N ALA A 257 -10.98 10.78 -12.61
CA ALA A 257 -11.29 11.04 -11.22
C ALA A 257 -10.68 9.98 -10.29
N LYS A 258 -10.54 10.32 -9.01
CA LYS A 258 -10.16 9.31 -8.01
C LYS A 258 -11.34 8.36 -7.77
N LYS A 259 -11.07 7.09 -7.52
CA LYS A 259 -12.12 6.08 -7.26
C LYS A 259 -13.13 6.53 -6.20
N ARG A 260 -12.69 7.23 -5.15
CA ARG A 260 -13.58 7.77 -4.11
C ARG A 260 -14.64 8.77 -4.62
N GLN A 261 -14.39 9.43 -5.74
CA GLN A 261 -15.30 10.41 -6.33
C GLN A 261 -16.26 9.77 -7.35
N SER A 262 -16.09 8.49 -7.64
CA SER A 262 -16.89 7.77 -8.62
C SER A 262 -18.39 7.87 -8.32
N THR A 263 -18.79 7.54 -7.09
CA THR A 263 -20.20 7.59 -6.67
C THR A 263 -20.79 8.98 -6.79
N THR A 264 -20.01 10.03 -6.47
CA THR A 264 -20.47 11.42 -6.59
C THR A 264 -20.68 11.80 -8.06
N ILE A 265 -19.75 11.41 -8.93
CA ILE A 265 -19.85 11.67 -10.36
C ILE A 265 -21.07 10.95 -10.96
N PHE A 266 -21.30 9.68 -10.62
CA PHE A 266 -22.49 8.96 -11.05
C PHE A 266 -23.80 9.65 -10.60
N ARG A 267 -23.87 10.16 -9.37
CA ARG A 267 -25.03 10.89 -8.87
C ARG A 267 -25.27 12.16 -9.69
N ILE A 268 -24.24 12.98 -9.91
CA ILE A 268 -24.34 14.19 -10.71
C ILE A 268 -24.89 13.88 -12.12
N ILE A 269 -24.38 12.84 -12.75
CA ILE A 269 -24.82 12.46 -14.09
C ILE A 269 -26.29 12.03 -14.07
N ASN A 270 -26.67 11.16 -13.13
CA ASN A 270 -28.03 10.64 -13.02
C ASN A 270 -29.05 11.72 -12.65
N ASP A 271 -28.67 12.70 -11.81
CA ASP A 271 -29.53 13.78 -11.39
C ASP A 271 -29.80 14.78 -12.55
N ILE A 272 -28.83 14.97 -13.45
CA ILE A 272 -28.96 15.91 -14.58
C ILE A 272 -29.57 15.21 -15.81
N ASP A 273 -29.09 14.02 -16.13
CA ASP A 273 -29.55 13.25 -17.28
C ASP A 273 -29.59 11.74 -16.98
N PRO A 274 -30.74 11.24 -16.50
CA PRO A 274 -30.91 9.80 -16.22
C PRO A 274 -30.76 8.90 -17.45
N THR A 275 -30.83 9.48 -18.67
CA THR A 275 -30.67 8.74 -19.93
C THR A 275 -29.27 8.76 -20.49
N ALA A 276 -28.33 9.42 -19.82
CA ALA A 276 -26.94 9.47 -20.25
C ALA A 276 -26.31 8.09 -20.29
N PHE A 277 -25.55 7.82 -21.35
CA PHE A 277 -24.71 6.62 -21.40
C PHE A 277 -23.41 6.88 -20.64
N VAL A 278 -23.10 6.03 -19.65
CA VAL A 278 -21.92 6.18 -18.82
C VAL A 278 -21.16 4.86 -18.80
N SER A 279 -19.90 4.89 -19.20
CA SER A 279 -18.96 3.79 -19.05
C SER A 279 -17.84 4.22 -18.11
N GLN A 280 -17.54 3.37 -17.11
CA GLN A 280 -16.45 3.57 -16.16
C GLN A 280 -15.44 2.44 -16.28
N SER A 281 -14.16 2.78 -16.32
CA SER A 281 -13.07 1.80 -16.22
C SER A 281 -11.99 2.26 -15.24
N ALA A 282 -11.30 1.29 -14.62
CA ALA A 282 -10.18 1.57 -13.75
C ALA A 282 -8.95 1.94 -14.59
N VAL A 283 -8.22 2.95 -14.13
CA VAL A 283 -6.95 3.39 -14.74
C VAL A 283 -5.81 3.10 -13.78
N ILE A 284 -4.81 2.37 -14.28
CA ILE A 284 -3.57 2.10 -13.57
C ILE A 284 -2.50 3.04 -14.11
N GLY A 285 -1.98 3.93 -13.26
CA GLY A 285 -0.91 4.85 -13.62
C GLY A 285 -1.41 6.16 -14.24
N GLU A 286 -1.85 7.10 -13.41
CA GLU A 286 -2.15 8.48 -13.81
C GLU A 286 -0.88 9.33 -13.64
N ILE A 287 -0.28 9.77 -14.77
CA ILE A 287 0.80 10.75 -14.78
C ILE A 287 0.25 12.03 -15.40
N GLY A 288 0.00 13.04 -14.58
CA GLY A 288 -0.47 14.35 -15.03
C GLY A 288 -1.34 15.06 -14.01
N ARG A 289 -1.41 16.39 -14.12
CA ARG A 289 -2.30 17.21 -13.29
C ARG A 289 -3.66 17.28 -13.99
N ALA A 290 -4.62 16.50 -13.48
CA ALA A 290 -6.00 16.50 -13.96
C ALA A 290 -6.81 17.71 -13.44
N SER A 291 -6.19 18.90 -13.27
CA SER A 291 -6.90 20.11 -12.88
C SER A 291 -6.93 21.11 -14.04
N CYS A 292 -8.11 21.58 -14.40
CA CYS A 292 -8.33 22.62 -15.44
C CYS A 292 -7.62 23.96 -15.18
N ARG A 293 -7.02 24.16 -14.00
CA ARG A 293 -6.40 25.43 -13.61
C ARG A 293 -4.97 25.63 -14.09
N GLU A 294 -4.33 24.63 -14.69
CA GLU A 294 -2.90 24.68 -15.03
C GLU A 294 -2.58 24.59 -16.53
N ARG A 295 -3.59 24.67 -17.40
CA ARG A 295 -3.40 24.66 -18.86
C ARG A 295 -3.95 25.93 -19.55
N VAL A 296 -3.86 27.09 -18.91
CA VAL A 296 -4.06 28.38 -19.59
C VAL A 296 -2.88 29.27 -19.29
#